data_7a59168999137b5cdc57b0a751546307
#
_entry.id   7a59168999137b5cdc57b0a751546307
#
_cell.length_a   1.000
_cell.length_b   1.000
_cell.length_c   1.000
_cell.angle_alpha   90.00
_cell.angle_beta   90.00
_cell.angle_gamma   90.00
#
_symmetry.space_group_name_H-M   'P 1'
#
loop_
_entity.id
_entity.type
_entity.pdbx_description
1 polymer ?
#
loop_
_entity_poly.entity_id
_entity_poly.type
_entity_poly.pdbx_seq_one_letter_code
_entity_poly.pdbx_strand_id
1 'polypeptide(L)'
;MSTKAAPVTKAFDVEEIRAQFPILKELVHGKPLVYLDNAATSQKPRRVIKAESAYYATINANVHRGVHTLSTKATEAQEAARETIRKHINAKHAHEIIFTSGTTASINLAATGLGQLLLKKGDEVVISGMEHHSNIVPWQLACERHGAKLNVIPITESGEWDLKQVPFSEKTRILAISHVSNTLGTINPVKKLIAQAKKQGIITVVDGAQAIAHLDVDVQDLGCDLYAFSGHKSYGPTGTGVLHGREELLERMPPWQGGGEMIDTVTLEKSTWAKLPFKFEAGTPHIAGIIGLGEAIRWMEDYDKSAMAVHEQKLLEHATKELLTIEGLRIIGTAKEKVGVISFVIDGVHHYDLGTLLDQQGIAVRTGHHCTQPLMDRFGVSGTTRASFACFNTTEEMDAMVAAVKKAIKMLR
;
A
#
# COMPACT_ATOMS: atom_id res chain seq x y z
N MET A 1 7.13 26.64 20.79
CA MET A 1 6.21 25.51 20.97
C MET A 1 4.86 25.97 20.46
N SER A 2 4.52 25.66 19.23
CA SER A 2 3.20 25.97 18.65
C SER A 2 2.29 24.76 18.92
N THR A 3 1.38 24.90 19.86
CA THR A 3 0.31 23.94 20.10
C THR A 3 -0.63 23.97 18.89
N LYS A 4 -0.45 23.02 17.95
CA LYS A 4 -1.48 22.75 16.95
C LYS A 4 -2.76 22.37 17.71
N ALA A 5 -3.82 23.19 17.55
CA ALA A 5 -5.15 22.73 17.90
C ALA A 5 -5.39 21.40 17.16
N ALA A 6 -5.71 20.35 17.91
CA ALA A 6 -6.06 19.07 17.31
C ALA A 6 -7.25 19.32 16.34
N PRO A 7 -7.20 18.81 15.12
CA PRO A 7 -8.32 18.90 14.20
C PRO A 7 -9.55 18.31 14.91
N VAL A 8 -10.70 18.96 14.79
CA VAL A 8 -11.97 18.42 15.27
C VAL A 8 -12.30 17.23 14.37
N THR A 9 -11.89 16.03 14.79
CA THR A 9 -12.22 14.80 14.07
C THR A 9 -13.70 14.46 14.33
N LYS A 10 -14.39 14.01 13.28
CA LYS A 10 -15.74 13.47 13.40
C LYS A 10 -15.69 12.18 14.22
N ALA A 11 -16.72 11.97 15.06
CA ALA A 11 -16.91 10.69 15.72
C ALA A 11 -17.04 9.59 14.65
N PHE A 12 -16.50 8.41 14.93
CA PHE A 12 -16.63 7.27 14.05
C PHE A 12 -18.03 6.67 14.17
N ASP A 13 -18.75 6.68 13.06
CA ASP A 13 -20.04 6.01 12.88
C ASP A 13 -19.96 5.21 11.55
N VAL A 14 -20.05 3.88 11.65
CA VAL A 14 -19.92 3.01 10.48
C VAL A 14 -21.01 3.27 9.44
N GLU A 15 -22.25 3.54 9.84
CA GLU A 15 -23.35 3.77 8.89
C GLU A 15 -23.19 5.11 8.16
N GLU A 16 -22.76 6.16 8.86
CA GLU A 16 -22.41 7.45 8.23
C GLU A 16 -21.27 7.27 7.21
N ILE A 17 -20.25 6.49 7.56
CA ILE A 17 -19.14 6.19 6.66
C ILE A 17 -19.62 5.40 5.45
N ARG A 18 -20.35 4.30 5.64
CA ARG A 18 -20.90 3.45 4.55
C ARG A 18 -21.73 4.24 3.55
N ALA A 19 -22.56 5.16 4.03
CA ALA A 19 -23.42 6.00 3.19
C ALA A 19 -22.61 6.84 2.16
N GLN A 20 -21.33 7.07 2.40
CA GLN A 20 -20.44 7.82 1.51
C GLN A 20 -19.88 6.99 0.34
N PHE A 21 -19.99 5.67 0.40
CA PHE A 21 -19.50 4.75 -0.62
C PHE A 21 -20.63 4.28 -1.55
N PRO A 22 -20.82 4.90 -2.73
CA PRO A 22 -21.97 4.61 -3.59
C PRO A 22 -22.03 3.15 -4.04
N ILE A 23 -20.90 2.51 -4.25
CA ILE A 23 -20.81 1.13 -4.73
C ILE A 23 -21.38 0.11 -3.74
N LEU A 24 -21.42 0.41 -2.45
CA LEU A 24 -21.98 -0.50 -1.43
C LEU A 24 -23.51 -0.65 -1.54
N LYS A 25 -24.16 0.11 -2.43
CA LYS A 25 -25.59 0.00 -2.75
C LYS A 25 -25.87 -0.91 -3.93
N GLU A 26 -24.81 -1.36 -4.64
CA GLU A 26 -24.94 -2.21 -5.80
C GLU A 26 -25.37 -3.64 -5.41
N LEU A 27 -26.03 -4.30 -6.34
CA LEU A 27 -26.39 -5.70 -6.21
C LEU A 27 -25.49 -6.56 -7.10
N VAL A 28 -24.96 -7.63 -6.55
CA VAL A 28 -24.20 -8.65 -7.27
C VAL A 28 -25.01 -9.95 -7.28
N HIS A 29 -25.33 -10.46 -8.46
CA HIS A 29 -26.24 -11.61 -8.64
C HIS A 29 -27.59 -11.43 -7.91
N GLY A 30 -28.11 -10.19 -7.90
CA GLY A 30 -29.38 -9.84 -7.22
C GLY A 30 -29.32 -9.80 -5.69
N LYS A 31 -28.13 -9.82 -5.11
CA LYS A 31 -27.88 -9.75 -3.66
C LYS A 31 -27.08 -8.50 -3.27
N PRO A 32 -27.26 -7.95 -2.05
CA PRO A 32 -26.43 -6.88 -1.58
C PRO A 32 -24.94 -7.22 -1.67
N LEU A 33 -24.12 -6.26 -2.15
CA LEU A 33 -22.68 -6.42 -2.20
C LEU A 33 -22.08 -6.44 -0.79
N VAL A 34 -21.36 -7.50 -0.47
CA VAL A 34 -20.44 -7.60 0.68
C VAL A 34 -19.00 -7.55 0.15
N TYR A 35 -18.36 -6.39 0.24
CA TYR A 35 -17.03 -6.17 -0.35
C TYR A 35 -15.93 -6.42 0.66
N LEU A 36 -15.22 -7.53 0.51
CA LEU A 36 -14.14 -8.00 1.39
C LEU A 36 -12.81 -8.22 0.64
N ASP A 37 -12.53 -7.42 -0.40
CA ASP A 37 -11.25 -7.45 -1.12
C ASP A 37 -10.49 -6.10 -1.04
N ASN A 38 -10.56 -5.44 0.13
CA ASN A 38 -9.95 -4.12 0.35
C ASN A 38 -8.42 -4.13 0.27
N ALA A 39 -7.75 -5.22 0.61
CA ALA A 39 -6.30 -5.37 0.47
C ALA A 39 -5.84 -5.44 -1.00
N ALA A 40 -6.74 -5.70 -1.96
CA ALA A 40 -6.47 -5.57 -3.39
C ALA A 40 -6.69 -4.13 -3.87
N THR A 41 -7.85 -3.55 -3.58
CA THR A 41 -8.20 -2.15 -3.81
C THR A 41 -9.33 -1.74 -2.86
N SER A 42 -9.23 -0.60 -2.19
CA SER A 42 -10.33 -0.07 -1.38
C SER A 42 -11.38 0.59 -2.26
N GLN A 43 -12.63 0.70 -1.79
CA GLN A 43 -13.67 1.46 -2.46
C GLN A 43 -13.45 2.98 -2.28
N LYS A 44 -14.15 3.81 -3.07
CA LYS A 44 -13.95 5.26 -3.12
C LYS A 44 -15.14 5.99 -2.52
N PRO A 45 -14.95 6.89 -1.55
CA PRO A 45 -16.03 7.73 -1.08
C PRO A 45 -16.45 8.72 -2.17
N ARG A 46 -17.72 9.09 -2.21
CA ARG A 46 -18.33 10.01 -3.19
C ARG A 46 -17.53 11.31 -3.37
N ARG A 47 -16.91 11.79 -2.32
CA ARG A 47 -16.12 13.01 -2.28
C ARG A 47 -14.85 12.88 -3.16
N VAL A 48 -14.18 11.74 -3.17
CA VAL A 48 -13.02 11.45 -4.03
C VAL A 48 -13.44 11.38 -5.49
N ILE A 49 -14.52 10.65 -5.79
CA ILE A 49 -15.09 10.55 -7.14
C ILE A 49 -15.43 11.94 -7.69
N LYS A 50 -16.06 12.79 -6.85
CA LYS A 50 -16.40 14.17 -7.22
C LYS A 50 -15.17 15.04 -7.48
N ALA A 51 -14.07 14.85 -6.72
CA ALA A 51 -12.86 15.65 -6.88
C ALA A 51 -12.21 15.40 -8.25
N GLU A 52 -12.11 14.15 -8.70
CA GLU A 52 -11.61 13.82 -10.04
C GLU A 52 -12.51 14.38 -11.15
N SER A 53 -13.83 14.17 -11.02
CA SER A 53 -14.80 14.70 -12.00
C SER A 53 -14.77 16.21 -12.07
N ALA A 54 -14.66 16.90 -10.94
CA ALA A 54 -14.60 18.36 -10.87
C ALA A 54 -13.33 18.91 -11.54
N TYR A 55 -12.18 18.24 -11.38
CA TYR A 55 -10.96 18.64 -12.08
C TYR A 55 -11.20 18.71 -13.59
N TYR A 56 -11.68 17.64 -14.20
CA TYR A 56 -11.95 17.61 -15.65
C TYR A 56 -13.01 18.61 -16.08
N ALA A 57 -14.04 18.83 -15.28
CA ALA A 57 -15.14 19.72 -15.62
C ALA A 57 -14.80 21.22 -15.49
N THR A 58 -13.80 21.59 -14.66
CA THR A 58 -13.66 23.00 -14.26
C THR A 58 -12.25 23.59 -14.41
N ILE A 59 -11.19 22.79 -14.26
CA ILE A 59 -9.80 23.28 -14.23
C ILE A 59 -8.81 22.41 -15.02
N ASN A 60 -9.30 21.52 -15.89
CA ASN A 60 -8.44 20.63 -16.67
C ASN A 60 -7.42 21.42 -17.51
N ALA A 61 -6.16 21.31 -17.15
CA ALA A 61 -5.02 21.86 -17.87
C ALA A 61 -3.73 21.14 -17.48
N ASN A 62 -2.67 21.25 -18.29
CA ASN A 62 -1.34 20.81 -17.88
C ASN A 62 -0.80 21.70 -16.76
N VAL A 63 0.08 21.16 -15.94
CA VAL A 63 0.62 21.79 -14.73
C VAL A 63 2.01 22.40 -14.95
N HIS A 64 2.44 23.27 -14.06
CA HIS A 64 3.76 23.90 -13.88
C HIS A 64 4.22 24.85 -15.01
N ARG A 65 3.96 24.58 -16.29
CA ARG A 65 4.53 25.37 -17.42
C ARG A 65 3.53 26.27 -18.14
N GLY A 66 2.25 26.16 -17.86
CA GLY A 66 1.25 27.01 -18.50
C GLY A 66 1.13 28.38 -17.82
N VAL A 67 1.04 29.43 -18.62
CA VAL A 67 0.90 30.82 -18.13
C VAL A 67 -0.55 31.30 -18.04
N HIS A 68 -1.52 30.41 -18.24
CA HIS A 68 -2.96 30.73 -18.20
C HIS A 68 -3.63 30.24 -16.92
N THR A 69 -4.73 30.86 -16.54
CA THR A 69 -5.47 30.63 -15.30
C THR A 69 -5.78 29.17 -15.00
N LEU A 70 -6.16 28.36 -16.00
CA LEU A 70 -6.47 26.95 -15.77
C LEU A 70 -5.22 26.15 -15.34
N SER A 71 -4.06 26.41 -15.98
CA SER A 71 -2.80 25.77 -15.61
C SER A 71 -2.37 26.15 -14.18
N THR A 72 -2.52 27.42 -13.79
CA THR A 72 -2.25 27.86 -12.43
C THR A 72 -3.13 27.12 -11.43
N LYS A 73 -4.44 27.05 -11.66
CA LYS A 73 -5.39 26.33 -10.77
C LYS A 73 -5.10 24.84 -10.69
N ALA A 74 -4.77 24.19 -11.82
CA ALA A 74 -4.41 22.78 -11.85
C ALA A 74 -3.13 22.51 -11.04
N THR A 75 -2.11 23.38 -11.22
CA THR A 75 -0.84 23.30 -10.46
C THR A 75 -1.09 23.47 -8.96
N GLU A 76 -1.84 24.50 -8.57
CA GLU A 76 -2.19 24.74 -7.16
C GLU A 76 -2.92 23.55 -6.53
N ALA A 77 -3.86 22.94 -7.25
CA ALA A 77 -4.59 21.79 -6.77
C ALA A 77 -3.70 20.54 -6.61
N GLN A 78 -2.79 20.30 -7.56
CA GLN A 78 -1.82 19.19 -7.47
C GLN A 78 -0.83 19.39 -6.33
N GLU A 79 -0.25 20.57 -6.19
CA GLU A 79 0.71 20.87 -5.11
C GLU A 79 0.03 20.90 -3.73
N ALA A 80 -1.24 21.30 -3.63
CA ALA A 80 -2.03 21.17 -2.43
C ALA A 80 -2.23 19.69 -2.01
N ALA A 81 -2.40 18.77 -3.00
CA ALA A 81 -2.43 17.34 -2.73
C ALA A 81 -1.07 16.84 -2.20
N ARG A 82 0.05 17.28 -2.79
CA ARG A 82 1.40 16.96 -2.33
C ARG A 82 1.61 17.39 -0.87
N GLU A 83 1.22 18.61 -0.53
CA GLU A 83 1.33 19.11 0.84
C GLU A 83 0.41 18.37 1.83
N THR A 84 -0.80 17.97 1.39
CA THR A 84 -1.68 17.11 2.19
C THR A 84 -1.01 15.78 2.52
N ILE A 85 -0.43 15.12 1.53
CA ILE A 85 0.27 13.85 1.70
C ILE A 85 1.50 14.02 2.59
N ARG A 86 2.30 15.07 2.37
CA ARG A 86 3.45 15.40 3.22
C ARG A 86 3.07 15.45 4.70
N LYS A 87 1.98 16.16 5.00
CA LYS A 87 1.48 16.30 6.39
C LYS A 87 0.99 14.98 6.96
N HIS A 88 0.29 14.20 6.14
CA HIS A 88 -0.31 12.93 6.54
C HIS A 88 0.73 11.93 7.04
N ILE A 89 1.82 11.78 6.30
CA ILE A 89 2.90 10.85 6.68
C ILE A 89 4.03 11.53 7.48
N ASN A 90 3.84 12.78 7.90
CA ASN A 90 4.83 13.60 8.61
C ASN A 90 6.19 13.70 7.90
N ALA A 91 6.21 13.81 6.55
CA ALA A 91 7.43 14.07 5.82
C ALA A 91 7.93 15.49 6.08
N LYS A 92 9.25 15.70 6.05
CA LYS A 92 9.88 16.97 6.40
C LYS A 92 9.59 18.06 5.39
N HIS A 93 9.71 17.75 4.09
CA HIS A 93 9.55 18.68 2.99
C HIS A 93 8.58 18.16 1.93
N ALA A 94 7.86 19.06 1.23
CA ALA A 94 6.96 18.68 0.16
C ALA A 94 7.71 18.04 -1.03
N HIS A 95 8.91 18.47 -1.32
CA HIS A 95 9.75 17.93 -2.40
C HIS A 95 10.32 16.52 -2.09
N GLU A 96 10.12 15.99 -0.89
CA GLU A 96 10.37 14.58 -0.55
C GLU A 96 9.22 13.66 -0.99
N ILE A 97 8.10 14.22 -1.47
CA ILE A 97 6.95 13.48 -1.98
C ILE A 97 7.02 13.43 -3.50
N ILE A 98 7.21 12.25 -4.06
CA ILE A 98 7.30 12.00 -5.50
C ILE A 98 6.04 11.24 -5.93
N PHE A 99 5.33 11.76 -6.92
CA PHE A 99 4.17 11.09 -7.49
C PHE A 99 4.60 10.01 -8.49
N THR A 100 3.96 8.87 -8.38
CA THR A 100 4.17 7.71 -9.26
C THR A 100 2.80 7.13 -9.66
N SER A 101 2.80 6.08 -10.48
CA SER A 101 1.56 5.37 -10.83
C SER A 101 1.12 4.33 -9.80
N GLY A 102 1.85 4.17 -8.68
CA GLY A 102 1.55 3.22 -7.60
C GLY A 102 2.81 2.68 -6.93
N THR A 103 2.64 1.90 -5.87
CA THR A 103 3.74 1.30 -5.10
C THR A 103 4.73 0.52 -5.97
N THR A 104 4.23 -0.21 -6.97
CA THR A 104 5.10 -0.94 -7.91
C THR A 104 6.05 0.00 -8.64
N ALA A 105 5.57 1.13 -9.15
CA ALA A 105 6.41 2.13 -9.81
C ALA A 105 7.37 2.79 -8.82
N SER A 106 6.91 3.09 -7.60
CA SER A 106 7.74 3.65 -6.53
C SER A 106 8.91 2.74 -6.15
N ILE A 107 8.66 1.44 -6.01
CA ILE A 107 9.72 0.47 -5.67
C ILE A 107 10.65 0.24 -6.87
N ASN A 108 10.15 0.24 -8.11
CA ASN A 108 11.00 0.18 -9.30
C ASN A 108 11.92 1.41 -9.42
N LEU A 109 11.40 2.62 -9.12
CA LEU A 109 12.21 3.83 -9.03
C LEU A 109 13.31 3.67 -7.97
N ALA A 110 12.93 3.23 -6.76
CA ALA A 110 13.87 2.99 -5.66
C ALA A 110 14.95 1.95 -6.05
N ALA A 111 14.53 0.80 -6.60
CA ALA A 111 15.45 -0.29 -6.97
C ALA A 111 16.40 0.13 -8.11
N THR A 112 15.91 0.89 -9.09
CA THR A 112 16.74 1.41 -10.19
C THR A 112 17.73 2.44 -9.68
N GLY A 113 17.27 3.47 -8.95
CA GLY A 113 18.10 4.56 -8.48
C GLY A 113 19.12 4.12 -7.42
N LEU A 114 18.68 3.32 -6.44
CA LEU A 114 19.59 2.78 -5.41
C LEU A 114 20.54 1.73 -5.99
N GLY A 115 20.08 0.91 -6.94
CA GLY A 115 20.94 -0.05 -7.65
C GLY A 115 22.13 0.64 -8.30
N GLN A 116 21.88 1.70 -9.07
CA GLN A 116 22.93 2.49 -9.71
C GLN A 116 23.82 3.23 -8.70
N LEU A 117 23.25 3.73 -7.60
CA LEU A 117 23.98 4.51 -6.61
C LEU A 117 24.87 3.66 -5.71
N LEU A 118 24.42 2.46 -5.32
CA LEU A 118 25.02 1.70 -4.21
C LEU A 118 25.55 0.33 -4.59
N LEU A 119 24.87 -0.40 -5.50
CA LEU A 119 25.16 -1.81 -5.71
C LEU A 119 26.37 -2.06 -6.61
N LYS A 120 27.22 -2.96 -6.15
CA LYS A 120 28.38 -3.50 -6.87
C LYS A 120 28.37 -5.03 -6.78
N LYS A 121 29.18 -5.67 -7.59
CA LYS A 121 29.34 -7.14 -7.58
C LYS A 121 29.65 -7.65 -6.16
N GLY A 122 28.79 -8.55 -5.68
CA GLY A 122 28.92 -9.18 -4.37
C GLY A 122 28.28 -8.43 -3.22
N ASP A 123 27.74 -7.22 -3.42
CA ASP A 123 26.88 -6.55 -2.46
C ASP A 123 25.55 -7.30 -2.26
N GLU A 124 24.80 -6.94 -1.23
CA GLU A 124 23.60 -7.66 -0.83
C GLU A 124 22.39 -6.71 -0.64
N VAL A 125 21.24 -7.19 -1.09
CA VAL A 125 19.91 -6.61 -0.79
C VAL A 125 19.19 -7.60 0.10
N VAL A 126 18.57 -7.12 1.18
CA VAL A 126 17.78 -7.95 2.12
C VAL A 126 16.31 -7.59 1.98
N ILE A 127 15.47 -8.59 1.78
CA ILE A 127 14.00 -8.50 1.79
C ILE A 127 13.44 -9.48 2.82
N SER A 128 12.12 -9.46 3.06
CA SER A 128 11.48 -10.51 3.88
C SER A 128 10.81 -11.59 3.03
N GLY A 129 10.57 -12.77 3.62
CA GLY A 129 9.89 -13.88 2.97
C GLY A 129 8.38 -13.68 2.77
N MET A 130 7.81 -12.54 3.19
CA MET A 130 6.39 -12.23 3.01
C MET A 130 6.12 -11.07 2.04
N GLU A 131 7.15 -10.64 1.30
CA GLU A 131 7.02 -9.48 0.42
C GLU A 131 6.03 -9.72 -0.74
N HIS A 132 5.31 -8.68 -1.10
CA HIS A 132 4.55 -8.63 -2.35
C HIS A 132 5.53 -8.70 -3.54
N HIS A 133 5.13 -9.29 -4.68
CA HIS A 133 5.96 -9.39 -5.88
C HIS A 133 6.56 -8.03 -6.31
N SER A 134 5.85 -6.93 -6.08
CA SER A 134 6.36 -5.56 -6.33
C SER A 134 7.58 -5.20 -5.48
N ASN A 135 7.79 -5.87 -4.35
CA ASN A 135 8.97 -5.67 -3.48
C ASN A 135 9.93 -6.87 -3.48
N ILE A 136 9.79 -7.77 -4.46
CA ILE A 136 10.73 -8.86 -4.75
C ILE A 136 11.39 -8.63 -6.12
N VAL A 137 10.58 -8.61 -7.17
CA VAL A 137 11.05 -8.64 -8.56
C VAL A 137 11.95 -7.45 -8.91
N PRO A 138 11.64 -6.19 -8.54
CA PRO A 138 12.55 -5.07 -8.82
C PRO A 138 13.94 -5.25 -8.20
N TRP A 139 14.01 -5.85 -7.00
CA TRP A 139 15.28 -6.12 -6.33
C TRP A 139 16.05 -7.30 -6.96
N GLN A 140 15.35 -8.34 -7.45
CA GLN A 140 15.98 -9.40 -8.26
C GLN A 140 16.63 -8.81 -9.51
N LEU A 141 15.89 -7.97 -10.26
CA LEU A 141 16.41 -7.29 -11.45
C LEU A 141 17.61 -6.36 -11.13
N ALA A 142 17.55 -5.63 -10.01
CA ALA A 142 18.65 -4.78 -9.56
C ALA A 142 19.90 -5.63 -9.20
N CYS A 143 19.72 -6.71 -8.47
CA CYS A 143 20.79 -7.64 -8.11
C CYS A 143 21.43 -8.25 -9.37
N GLU A 144 20.64 -8.71 -10.33
CA GLU A 144 21.12 -9.26 -11.59
C GLU A 144 21.98 -8.24 -12.36
N ARG A 145 21.49 -7.01 -12.54
CA ARG A 145 22.19 -5.93 -13.27
C ARG A 145 23.53 -5.56 -12.66
N HIS A 146 23.64 -5.61 -11.33
CA HIS A 146 24.85 -5.15 -10.61
C HIS A 146 25.72 -6.30 -10.07
N GLY A 147 25.32 -7.56 -10.29
CA GLY A 147 26.02 -8.74 -9.74
C GLY A 147 25.94 -8.83 -8.22
N ALA A 148 24.89 -8.28 -7.62
CA ALA A 148 24.58 -8.35 -6.20
C ALA A 148 23.77 -9.61 -5.86
N LYS A 149 23.54 -9.85 -4.57
CA LYS A 149 22.76 -11.00 -4.07
C LYS A 149 21.49 -10.52 -3.35
N LEU A 150 20.41 -11.29 -3.49
CA LEU A 150 19.19 -11.11 -2.74
C LEU A 150 19.14 -12.09 -1.57
N ASN A 151 19.09 -11.59 -0.34
CA ASN A 151 18.97 -12.38 0.88
C ASN A 151 17.57 -12.17 1.50
N VAL A 152 17.06 -13.19 2.20
CA VAL A 152 15.67 -13.20 2.69
C VAL A 152 15.63 -13.41 4.19
N ILE A 153 14.88 -12.57 4.91
CA ILE A 153 14.52 -12.76 6.32
C ILE A 153 13.45 -13.87 6.38
N PRO A 154 13.69 -14.97 7.07
CA PRO A 154 12.72 -16.06 7.18
C PRO A 154 11.45 -15.65 7.90
N ILE A 155 10.36 -16.40 7.65
CA ILE A 155 9.05 -16.20 8.26
C ILE A 155 8.72 -17.36 9.19
N THR A 156 8.25 -17.05 10.40
CA THR A 156 7.81 -18.01 11.41
C THR A 156 6.49 -18.70 11.02
N GLU A 157 6.08 -19.72 11.75
CA GLU A 157 4.79 -20.39 11.55
C GLU A 157 3.59 -19.46 11.82
N SER A 158 3.75 -18.47 12.72
CA SER A 158 2.71 -17.45 12.97
C SER A 158 2.60 -16.41 11.85
N GLY A 159 3.54 -16.36 10.89
CA GLY A 159 3.56 -15.38 9.82
C GLY A 159 4.20 -14.05 10.25
N GLU A 160 5.20 -14.09 11.11
CA GLU A 160 6.01 -12.96 11.57
C GLU A 160 7.46 -13.11 11.06
N TRP A 161 8.23 -12.03 11.01
CA TRP A 161 9.65 -12.12 10.69
C TRP A 161 10.43 -12.87 11.79
N ASP A 162 11.29 -13.82 11.41
CA ASP A 162 12.26 -14.38 12.34
C ASP A 162 13.44 -13.42 12.53
N LEU A 163 13.28 -12.50 13.47
CA LEU A 163 14.29 -11.48 13.77
C LEU A 163 15.61 -12.03 14.33
N LYS A 164 15.69 -13.33 14.65
CA LYS A 164 16.94 -13.99 15.08
C LYS A 164 17.79 -14.38 13.86
N GLN A 165 17.20 -14.45 12.68
CA GLN A 165 17.82 -14.88 11.44
C GLN A 165 17.87 -13.76 10.38
N VAL A 166 17.96 -12.51 10.79
CA VAL A 166 18.15 -11.38 9.87
C VAL A 166 19.53 -11.47 9.21
N PRO A 167 19.63 -11.63 7.88
CA PRO A 167 20.89 -11.92 7.21
C PRO A 167 21.69 -10.65 6.86
N PHE A 168 21.90 -9.74 7.81
CA PHE A 168 22.76 -8.57 7.61
C PHE A 168 24.23 -8.98 7.65
N SER A 169 25.00 -8.43 6.72
CA SER A 169 26.45 -8.58 6.63
C SER A 169 27.12 -7.23 6.29
N GLU A 170 28.43 -7.16 6.29
CA GLU A 170 29.19 -5.98 5.84
C GLU A 170 28.95 -5.62 4.36
N LYS A 171 28.39 -6.55 3.58
CA LYS A 171 28.04 -6.36 2.17
C LYS A 171 26.61 -5.88 1.96
N THR A 172 25.78 -5.90 2.99
CA THR A 172 24.39 -5.46 2.88
C THR A 172 24.33 -3.94 2.65
N ARG A 173 23.67 -3.51 1.56
CA ARG A 173 23.50 -2.10 1.19
C ARG A 173 22.07 -1.61 1.34
N ILE A 174 21.10 -2.50 1.09
CA ILE A 174 19.68 -2.15 1.03
C ILE A 174 18.88 -3.16 1.83
N LEU A 175 17.91 -2.65 2.62
CA LEU A 175 16.85 -3.41 3.27
C LEU A 175 15.52 -2.94 2.67
N ALA A 176 14.78 -3.83 2.00
CA ALA A 176 13.48 -3.53 1.41
C ALA A 176 12.39 -4.43 2.01
N ILE A 177 11.48 -3.86 2.77
CA ILE A 177 10.52 -4.61 3.62
C ILE A 177 9.13 -4.01 3.61
N SER A 178 8.11 -4.84 3.78
CA SER A 178 6.72 -4.41 3.91
C SER A 178 6.37 -4.01 5.34
N HIS A 179 5.65 -2.89 5.49
CA HIS A 179 5.13 -2.46 6.80
C HIS A 179 3.99 -3.37 7.28
N VAL A 180 3.09 -3.74 6.36
CA VAL A 180 1.98 -4.66 6.63
C VAL A 180 1.87 -5.66 5.48
N SER A 181 1.76 -6.95 5.82
CA SER A 181 1.56 -8.01 4.84
C SER A 181 0.18 -7.93 4.19
N ASN A 182 0.13 -7.86 2.86
CA ASN A 182 -1.13 -7.88 2.11
C ASN A 182 -1.86 -9.23 2.16
N THR A 183 -1.14 -10.29 2.49
CA THR A 183 -1.68 -11.66 2.53
C THR A 183 -2.06 -12.06 3.95
N LEU A 184 -1.21 -11.79 4.92
CA LEU A 184 -1.40 -12.23 6.29
C LEU A 184 -2.07 -11.17 7.18
N GLY A 185 -1.98 -9.89 6.78
CA GLY A 185 -2.38 -8.77 7.62
C GLY A 185 -1.37 -8.43 8.71
N THR A 186 -0.30 -9.22 8.88
CA THR A 186 0.72 -9.01 9.91
C THR A 186 1.30 -7.60 9.85
N ILE A 187 1.28 -6.89 10.97
CA ILE A 187 1.96 -5.61 11.16
C ILE A 187 3.41 -5.91 11.55
N ASN A 188 4.34 -5.53 10.72
CA ASN A 188 5.75 -5.83 10.90
C ASN A 188 6.46 -4.77 11.79
N PRO A 189 7.41 -5.14 12.63
CA PRO A 189 8.14 -4.23 13.50
C PRO A 189 9.23 -3.46 12.73
N VAL A 190 8.82 -2.72 11.67
CA VAL A 190 9.73 -2.04 10.74
C VAL A 190 10.67 -1.06 11.43
N LYS A 191 10.16 -0.27 12.39
CA LYS A 191 10.98 0.70 13.15
C LYS A 191 12.18 0.04 13.84
N LYS A 192 11.96 -1.14 14.43
CA LYS A 192 13.03 -1.90 15.10
C LYS A 192 14.10 -2.35 14.11
N LEU A 193 13.69 -2.86 12.95
CA LEU A 193 14.61 -3.38 11.95
C LEU A 193 15.34 -2.24 11.21
N ILE A 194 14.65 -1.13 10.94
CA ILE A 194 15.24 0.10 10.40
C ILE A 194 16.36 0.61 11.32
N ALA A 195 16.12 0.65 12.64
CA ALA A 195 17.12 1.09 13.60
C ALA A 195 18.37 0.20 13.62
N GLN A 196 18.22 -1.12 13.38
CA GLN A 196 19.36 -2.05 13.23
C GLN A 196 20.11 -1.82 11.92
N ALA A 197 19.40 -1.65 10.81
CA ALA A 197 19.96 -1.38 9.48
C ALA A 197 20.77 -0.08 9.47
N LYS A 198 20.25 0.99 10.06
CA LYS A 198 20.93 2.30 10.15
C LYS A 198 22.27 2.24 10.86
N LYS A 199 22.39 1.45 11.94
CA LYS A 199 23.67 1.26 12.65
C LYS A 199 24.77 0.67 11.76
N GLN A 200 24.40 0.02 10.66
CA GLN A 200 25.31 -0.59 9.70
C GLN A 200 25.40 0.21 8.37
N GLY A 201 24.78 1.39 8.30
CA GLY A 201 24.77 2.21 7.09
C GLY A 201 23.92 1.64 5.95
N ILE A 202 23.01 0.72 6.25
CA ILE A 202 22.11 0.08 5.27
C ILE A 202 20.95 1.05 4.97
N ILE A 203 20.70 1.32 3.69
CA ILE A 203 19.56 2.13 3.22
C ILE A 203 18.27 1.31 3.31
N THR A 204 17.21 1.93 3.79
CA THR A 204 15.93 1.29 4.10
C THR A 204 14.82 1.75 3.18
N VAL A 205 14.10 0.80 2.58
CA VAL A 205 12.93 1.00 1.71
C VAL A 205 11.74 0.27 2.32
N VAL A 206 10.67 0.99 2.58
CA VAL A 206 9.46 0.41 3.20
C VAL A 206 8.30 0.42 2.21
N ASP A 207 7.75 -0.76 1.92
CA ASP A 207 6.46 -0.91 1.25
C ASP A 207 5.33 -0.67 2.26
N GLY A 208 4.71 0.49 2.18
CA GLY A 208 3.59 0.92 3.01
C GLY A 208 2.22 0.73 2.38
N ALA A 209 2.12 -0.01 1.26
CA ALA A 209 0.90 -0.11 0.47
C ALA A 209 -0.34 -0.54 1.25
N GLN A 210 -0.19 -1.40 2.24
CA GLN A 210 -1.27 -1.80 3.14
C GLN A 210 -1.36 -0.92 4.39
N ALA A 211 -0.23 -0.40 4.87
CA ALA A 211 -0.17 0.33 6.13
C ALA A 211 -0.91 1.67 6.09
N ILE A 212 -0.83 2.39 4.96
CA ILE A 212 -1.31 3.78 4.84
C ILE A 212 -2.80 3.96 5.15
N ALA A 213 -3.62 2.94 4.92
CA ALA A 213 -5.06 2.97 5.19
C ALA A 213 -5.42 2.57 6.64
N HIS A 214 -4.55 1.84 7.32
CA HIS A 214 -4.85 1.18 8.60
C HIS A 214 -4.05 1.70 9.78
N LEU A 215 -2.87 2.30 9.53
CA LEU A 215 -1.95 2.74 10.56
C LEU A 215 -1.70 4.25 10.48
N ASP A 216 -1.32 4.83 11.60
CA ASP A 216 -0.80 6.19 11.64
C ASP A 216 0.68 6.15 11.24
N VAL A 217 0.98 6.60 10.02
CA VAL A 217 2.32 6.52 9.44
C VAL A 217 3.07 7.81 9.67
N ASP A 218 4.17 7.75 10.42
CA ASP A 218 5.12 8.84 10.63
C ASP A 218 6.50 8.42 10.11
N VAL A 219 6.88 8.90 8.91
CA VAL A 219 8.14 8.51 8.27
C VAL A 219 9.37 9.04 9.00
N GLN A 220 9.25 10.14 9.76
CA GLN A 220 10.34 10.67 10.58
C GLN A 220 10.56 9.79 11.83
N ASP A 221 9.45 9.36 12.49
CA ASP A 221 9.52 8.47 13.65
C ASP A 221 9.97 7.06 13.26
N LEU A 222 9.49 6.52 12.11
CA LEU A 222 9.98 5.26 11.56
C LEU A 222 11.46 5.33 11.20
N GLY A 223 11.89 6.50 10.74
CA GLY A 223 13.25 6.78 10.35
C GLY A 223 13.68 6.07 9.06
N CYS A 224 12.78 5.61 8.21
CA CYS A 224 13.12 5.00 6.93
C CYS A 224 13.70 6.01 5.95
N ASP A 225 14.46 5.52 4.97
CA ASP A 225 15.03 6.37 3.92
C ASP A 225 14.05 6.60 2.78
N LEU A 226 13.29 5.55 2.40
CA LEU A 226 12.23 5.60 1.40
C LEU A 226 10.97 4.90 1.95
N TYR A 227 9.79 5.44 1.61
CA TYR A 227 8.48 4.87 1.95
C TYR A 227 7.54 4.95 0.76
N ALA A 228 6.95 3.83 0.33
CA ALA A 228 6.12 3.73 -0.87
C ALA A 228 4.69 3.32 -0.56
N PHE A 229 3.70 3.93 -1.22
CA PHE A 229 2.31 3.49 -1.13
C PHE A 229 1.50 3.80 -2.39
N SER A 230 0.30 3.21 -2.50
CA SER A 230 -0.63 3.38 -3.63
C SER A 230 -1.92 4.06 -3.19
N GLY A 231 -2.43 4.97 -4.02
CA GLY A 231 -3.69 5.65 -3.75
C GLY A 231 -4.89 4.70 -3.73
N HIS A 232 -4.94 3.72 -4.62
CA HIS A 232 -6.10 2.82 -4.74
C HIS A 232 -6.34 1.90 -3.54
N LYS A 233 -5.42 1.81 -2.58
CA LYS A 233 -5.58 1.06 -1.33
C LYS A 233 -5.93 1.95 -0.13
N SER A 234 -5.81 3.27 -0.30
CA SER A 234 -6.12 4.29 0.68
C SER A 234 -7.30 5.16 0.25
N TYR A 235 -8.36 4.53 -0.23
CA TYR A 235 -9.62 5.15 -0.69
C TYR A 235 -9.46 6.12 -1.88
N GLY A 236 -8.25 6.25 -2.42
CA GLY A 236 -7.90 7.11 -3.53
C GLY A 236 -8.00 6.42 -4.90
N PRO A 237 -7.75 7.15 -5.99
CA PRO A 237 -7.83 6.64 -7.36
C PRO A 237 -6.79 5.57 -7.68
N THR A 238 -7.09 4.75 -8.70
CA THR A 238 -6.11 3.88 -9.35
C THR A 238 -5.11 4.71 -10.17
N GLY A 239 -3.94 4.14 -10.49
CA GLY A 239 -2.94 4.83 -11.31
C GLY A 239 -2.24 5.99 -10.59
N THR A 240 -2.34 6.04 -9.28
CA THR A 240 -1.64 7.00 -8.41
C THR A 240 -0.90 6.30 -7.29
N GLY A 241 0.26 6.82 -6.96
CA GLY A 241 1.07 6.38 -5.82
C GLY A 241 2.06 7.44 -5.41
N VAL A 242 2.75 7.15 -4.35
CA VAL A 242 3.73 8.05 -3.73
C VAL A 242 4.99 7.26 -3.39
N LEU A 243 6.12 7.87 -3.68
CA LEU A 243 7.39 7.55 -3.05
C LEU A 243 7.78 8.76 -2.18
N HIS A 244 7.81 8.58 -0.86
CA HIS A 244 8.56 9.49 0.01
C HIS A 244 10.02 9.07 0.04
N GLY A 245 10.92 10.04 0.02
CA GLY A 245 12.34 9.80 0.20
C GLY A 245 13.02 10.96 0.90
N ARG A 246 14.03 10.68 1.75
CA ARG A 246 14.79 11.74 2.38
C ARG A 246 15.55 12.56 1.34
N GLU A 247 15.50 13.88 1.45
CA GLU A 247 16.09 14.84 0.51
C GLU A 247 17.54 14.48 0.15
N GLU A 248 18.40 14.22 1.13
CA GLU A 248 19.81 13.95 0.89
C GLU A 248 20.06 12.66 0.07
N LEU A 249 19.16 11.70 0.19
CA LEU A 249 19.22 10.46 -0.61
C LEU A 249 18.69 10.71 -2.02
N LEU A 250 17.54 11.39 -2.15
CA LEU A 250 16.93 11.71 -3.43
C LEU A 250 17.84 12.58 -4.30
N GLU A 251 18.57 13.55 -3.71
CA GLU A 251 19.54 14.37 -4.43
C GLU A 251 20.68 13.53 -5.04
N ARG A 252 21.09 12.48 -4.37
CA ARG A 252 22.16 11.58 -4.83
C ARG A 252 21.69 10.56 -5.84
N MET A 253 20.42 10.13 -5.78
CA MET A 253 19.87 9.13 -6.69
C MET A 253 19.80 9.69 -8.12
N PRO A 254 20.21 8.94 -9.14
CA PRO A 254 19.98 9.32 -10.54
C PRO A 254 18.48 9.24 -10.89
N PRO A 255 18.03 9.99 -11.92
CA PRO A 255 16.68 9.83 -12.43
C PRO A 255 16.50 8.41 -13.00
N TRP A 256 15.27 7.89 -12.94
CA TRP A 256 14.94 6.53 -13.40
C TRP A 256 14.22 6.50 -14.75
N GLN A 257 13.60 7.62 -15.12
CA GLN A 257 12.95 7.84 -16.41
C GLN A 257 13.41 9.16 -16.99
N GLY A 258 13.53 9.22 -18.31
CA GLY A 258 13.84 10.45 -19.05
C GLY A 258 12.64 10.92 -19.84
N GLY A 259 12.47 12.26 -19.95
CA GLY A 259 11.37 12.87 -20.68
C GLY A 259 11.24 14.36 -20.41
N GLY A 260 10.12 14.92 -20.77
CA GLY A 260 9.75 16.28 -20.37
C GLY A 260 9.53 16.39 -18.85
N GLU A 261 9.39 17.57 -18.34
CA GLU A 261 9.19 17.95 -16.92
C GLU A 261 10.42 17.72 -16.03
N MET A 262 11.06 16.57 -16.11
CA MET A 262 12.15 16.15 -15.20
C MET A 262 13.53 16.72 -15.57
N ILE A 263 13.63 17.51 -16.61
CA ILE A 263 14.87 18.14 -17.12
C ILE A 263 14.94 19.63 -16.75
N ASP A 264 16.17 20.10 -16.57
CA ASP A 264 16.49 21.53 -16.50
C ASP A 264 16.95 22.05 -17.88
N THR A 265 18.04 21.49 -18.41
CA THR A 265 18.56 21.82 -19.74
C THR A 265 18.75 20.56 -20.57
N VAL A 266 18.43 20.63 -21.87
CA VAL A 266 18.66 19.55 -22.83
C VAL A 266 19.42 20.08 -24.03
N THR A 267 20.53 19.43 -24.36
CA THR A 267 21.25 19.59 -25.65
C THR A 267 21.28 18.23 -26.36
N LEU A 268 21.78 18.21 -27.61
CA LEU A 268 21.94 16.92 -28.30
C LEU A 268 23.02 16.04 -27.69
N GLU A 269 23.95 16.62 -26.93
CA GLU A 269 25.06 15.88 -26.28
C GLU A 269 24.77 15.44 -24.87
N LYS A 270 23.98 16.25 -24.10
CA LYS A 270 23.69 15.94 -22.71
C LYS A 270 22.48 16.67 -22.16
N SER A 271 21.95 16.17 -21.02
CA SER A 271 20.88 16.81 -20.27
C SER A 271 21.29 17.03 -18.82
N THR A 272 20.65 18.01 -18.18
CA THR A 272 20.66 18.22 -16.73
C THR A 272 19.24 18.06 -16.16
N TRP A 273 19.15 17.84 -14.87
CA TRP A 273 17.91 17.41 -14.25
C TRP A 273 17.26 18.55 -13.46
N ALA A 274 15.95 18.58 -13.45
CA ALA A 274 15.18 19.46 -12.61
C ALA A 274 15.45 19.20 -11.12
N LYS A 275 15.11 20.18 -10.26
CA LYS A 275 15.14 20.00 -8.81
C LYS A 275 14.08 19.00 -8.35
N LEU A 276 14.23 18.49 -7.12
CA LEU A 276 13.21 17.68 -6.46
C LEU A 276 11.87 18.44 -6.34
N PRO A 277 10.75 17.78 -6.48
CA PRO A 277 10.55 16.34 -6.78
C PRO A 277 10.60 16.03 -8.28
N PHE A 278 10.59 17.03 -9.17
CA PHE A 278 10.39 16.92 -10.61
C PHE A 278 11.44 16.07 -11.31
N LYS A 279 12.67 16.00 -10.80
CA LYS A 279 13.71 15.06 -11.24
C LYS A 279 13.22 13.61 -11.42
N PHE A 280 12.20 13.19 -10.69
CA PHE A 280 11.64 11.84 -10.70
C PHE A 280 10.23 11.77 -11.31
N GLU A 281 9.66 12.90 -11.75
CA GLU A 281 8.30 12.99 -12.31
C GLU A 281 8.38 13.33 -13.81
N ALA A 282 8.67 12.31 -14.63
CA ALA A 282 8.82 12.47 -16.07
C ALA A 282 7.46 12.46 -16.79
N GLY A 283 7.26 13.47 -17.69
CA GLY A 283 6.05 13.60 -18.49
C GLY A 283 4.85 14.17 -17.72
N THR A 284 3.72 14.35 -18.40
CA THR A 284 2.49 14.85 -17.76
C THR A 284 1.96 13.83 -16.76
N PRO A 285 1.82 14.18 -15.46
CA PRO A 285 1.36 13.25 -14.45
C PRO A 285 -0.15 13.00 -14.53
N HIS A 286 -0.63 12.03 -13.76
CA HIS A 286 -2.06 11.78 -13.59
C HIS A 286 -2.70 12.82 -12.66
N ILE A 287 -2.85 14.06 -13.15
CA ILE A 287 -3.24 15.24 -12.35
C ILE A 287 -4.56 15.01 -11.61
N ALA A 288 -5.62 14.55 -12.31
CA ALA A 288 -6.92 14.25 -11.72
C ALA A 288 -6.80 13.25 -10.57
N GLY A 289 -6.07 12.16 -10.79
CA GLY A 289 -5.86 11.13 -9.77
C GLY A 289 -5.03 11.63 -8.58
N ILE A 290 -4.03 12.48 -8.79
CA ILE A 290 -3.26 13.09 -7.69
C ILE A 290 -4.15 13.98 -6.82
N ILE A 291 -5.01 14.79 -7.43
CA ILE A 291 -6.00 15.61 -6.73
C ILE A 291 -6.98 14.72 -5.94
N GLY A 292 -7.45 13.63 -6.59
CA GLY A 292 -8.30 12.62 -5.95
C GLY A 292 -7.61 11.92 -4.78
N LEU A 293 -6.31 11.62 -4.88
CA LEU A 293 -5.53 11.05 -3.78
C LEU A 293 -5.41 12.03 -2.61
N GLY A 294 -5.10 13.31 -2.87
CA GLY A 294 -5.10 14.33 -1.83
C GLY A 294 -6.46 14.44 -1.12
N GLU A 295 -7.55 14.30 -1.87
CA GLU A 295 -8.90 14.30 -1.29
C GLU A 295 -9.21 13.04 -0.47
N ALA A 296 -8.71 11.87 -0.88
CA ALA A 296 -8.84 10.64 -0.10
C ALA A 296 -8.09 10.73 1.24
N ILE A 297 -6.90 11.29 1.24
CA ILE A 297 -6.14 11.55 2.47
C ILE A 297 -6.89 12.51 3.40
N ARG A 298 -7.42 13.64 2.87
CA ARG A 298 -8.25 14.57 3.67
C ARG A 298 -9.49 13.90 4.23
N TRP A 299 -10.12 13.02 3.44
CA TRP A 299 -11.26 12.24 3.90
C TRP A 299 -10.90 11.33 5.08
N MET A 300 -9.76 10.65 5.04
CA MET A 300 -9.30 9.82 6.18
C MET A 300 -8.98 10.67 7.42
N GLU A 301 -8.47 11.89 7.24
CA GLU A 301 -8.14 12.81 8.34
C GLU A 301 -9.36 13.45 8.99
N ASP A 302 -10.52 13.44 8.34
CA ASP A 302 -11.77 13.93 8.94
C ASP A 302 -12.27 13.04 10.09
N TYR A 303 -11.79 11.79 10.21
CA TYR A 303 -12.25 10.81 11.20
C TYR A 303 -11.17 10.48 12.23
N ASP A 304 -11.60 10.03 13.41
CA ASP A 304 -10.72 9.47 14.42
C ASP A 304 -10.12 8.13 13.92
N LYS A 305 -8.86 8.15 13.52
CA LYS A 305 -8.14 6.96 13.03
C LYS A 305 -8.08 5.85 14.08
N SER A 306 -7.97 6.19 15.36
CA SER A 306 -7.94 5.20 16.43
C SER A 306 -9.27 4.47 16.57
N ALA A 307 -10.38 5.18 16.43
CA ALA A 307 -11.72 4.60 16.44
C ALA A 307 -11.95 3.71 15.20
N MET A 308 -11.45 4.13 14.02
CA MET A 308 -11.48 3.28 12.81
C MET A 308 -10.68 1.99 13.02
N ALA A 309 -9.46 2.07 13.56
CA ALA A 309 -8.63 0.91 13.85
C ALA A 309 -9.27 -0.04 14.87
N VAL A 310 -9.89 0.50 15.94
CA VAL A 310 -10.65 -0.30 16.93
C VAL A 310 -11.83 -1.00 16.28
N HIS A 311 -12.54 -0.35 15.36
CA HIS A 311 -13.62 -0.98 14.62
C HIS A 311 -13.14 -2.13 13.74
N GLU A 312 -12.10 -1.92 12.93
CA GLU A 312 -11.51 -2.96 12.08
C GLU A 312 -10.97 -4.14 12.90
N GLN A 313 -10.40 -3.87 14.08
CA GLN A 313 -9.94 -4.90 15.00
C GLN A 313 -11.09 -5.76 15.53
N LYS A 314 -12.23 -5.14 15.88
CA LYS A 314 -13.44 -5.88 16.28
C LYS A 314 -13.96 -6.78 15.16
N LEU A 315 -13.97 -6.30 13.92
CA LEU A 315 -14.36 -7.11 12.76
C LEU A 315 -13.40 -8.30 12.58
N LEU A 316 -12.09 -8.07 12.71
CA LEU A 316 -11.07 -9.11 12.60
C LEU A 316 -11.24 -10.20 13.67
N GLU A 317 -11.43 -9.81 14.91
CA GLU A 317 -11.63 -10.72 16.03
C GLU A 317 -12.92 -11.55 15.86
N HIS A 318 -14.03 -10.89 15.50
CA HIS A 318 -15.31 -11.55 15.27
C HIS A 318 -15.22 -12.53 14.11
N ALA A 319 -14.75 -12.09 12.94
CA ALA A 319 -14.62 -12.96 11.76
C ALA A 319 -13.67 -14.13 12.00
N THR A 320 -12.55 -13.91 12.72
CA THR A 320 -11.59 -14.97 13.08
C THR A 320 -12.25 -16.03 13.94
N LYS A 321 -12.95 -15.60 14.99
CA LYS A 321 -13.66 -16.49 15.93
C LYS A 321 -14.70 -17.35 15.18
N GLU A 322 -15.52 -16.73 14.36
CA GLU A 322 -16.61 -17.42 13.67
C GLU A 322 -16.08 -18.36 12.55
N LEU A 323 -15.04 -17.97 11.81
CA LEU A 323 -14.39 -18.84 10.83
C LEU A 323 -13.78 -20.08 11.46
N LEU A 324 -13.15 -19.97 12.64
CA LEU A 324 -12.56 -21.10 13.34
C LEU A 324 -13.59 -22.11 13.87
N THR A 325 -14.89 -21.81 13.84
CA THR A 325 -15.96 -22.79 14.11
C THR A 325 -16.19 -23.77 12.95
N ILE A 326 -15.56 -23.52 11.79
CA ILE A 326 -15.72 -24.33 10.59
C ILE A 326 -14.71 -25.48 10.62
N GLU A 327 -15.19 -26.71 10.57
CA GLU A 327 -14.35 -27.91 10.57
C GLU A 327 -13.45 -27.98 9.34
N GLY A 328 -12.14 -28.22 9.55
CA GLY A 328 -11.12 -28.29 8.51
C GLY A 328 -10.67 -26.92 7.99
N LEU A 329 -11.14 -25.80 8.58
CA LEU A 329 -10.62 -24.48 8.25
C LEU A 329 -9.35 -24.19 9.04
N ARG A 330 -8.32 -23.71 8.32
CA ARG A 330 -7.05 -23.26 8.89
C ARG A 330 -6.76 -21.82 8.41
N ILE A 331 -6.54 -20.92 9.36
CA ILE A 331 -6.08 -19.55 9.07
C ILE A 331 -4.58 -19.59 8.80
N ILE A 332 -4.15 -18.88 7.76
CA ILE A 332 -2.75 -18.70 7.38
C ILE A 332 -2.26 -17.34 7.91
N GLY A 333 -1.26 -17.38 8.80
CA GLY A 333 -0.76 -16.20 9.50
C GLY A 333 -1.62 -15.85 10.73
N THR A 334 -1.09 -16.20 11.90
CA THR A 334 -1.74 -16.05 13.20
C THR A 334 -0.97 -15.09 14.11
N ALA A 335 -0.24 -14.14 13.52
CA ALA A 335 0.44 -13.08 14.25
C ALA A 335 -0.55 -12.32 15.15
N LYS A 336 -0.09 -11.85 16.30
CA LYS A 336 -0.93 -11.11 17.25
C LYS A 336 -1.31 -9.72 16.72
N GLU A 337 -0.34 -9.04 16.15
CA GLU A 337 -0.53 -7.69 15.60
C GLU A 337 -0.90 -7.78 14.12
N LYS A 338 -2.17 -7.53 13.80
CA LYS A 338 -2.71 -7.64 12.43
C LYS A 338 -3.69 -6.51 12.13
N VAL A 339 -3.75 -6.13 10.87
CA VAL A 339 -4.87 -5.36 10.30
C VAL A 339 -6.01 -6.30 9.84
N GLY A 340 -7.13 -5.74 9.42
CA GLY A 340 -8.33 -6.44 9.00
C GLY A 340 -8.16 -7.35 7.76
N VAL A 341 -7.27 -8.33 7.80
CA VAL A 341 -6.99 -9.29 6.72
C VAL A 341 -6.96 -10.71 7.30
N ILE A 342 -7.74 -11.62 6.71
CA ILE A 342 -7.75 -13.05 7.03
C ILE A 342 -7.54 -13.85 5.76
N SER A 343 -6.45 -14.60 5.69
CA SER A 343 -6.24 -15.64 4.67
C SER A 343 -6.48 -17.02 5.27
N PHE A 344 -7.24 -17.87 4.59
CA PHE A 344 -7.55 -19.20 5.11
C PHE A 344 -7.65 -20.24 3.99
N VAL A 345 -7.50 -21.48 4.37
CA VAL A 345 -7.73 -22.68 3.56
C VAL A 345 -8.73 -23.60 4.27
N ILE A 346 -9.37 -24.49 3.51
CA ILE A 346 -10.33 -25.47 4.05
C ILE A 346 -9.97 -26.81 3.46
N ASP A 347 -9.85 -27.84 4.31
CA ASP A 347 -9.50 -29.20 3.89
C ASP A 347 -10.50 -29.73 2.84
N GLY A 348 -9.96 -30.19 1.69
CA GLY A 348 -10.74 -30.73 0.60
C GLY A 348 -11.49 -29.69 -0.23
N VAL A 349 -11.30 -28.38 0.00
CA VAL A 349 -11.96 -27.31 -0.74
C VAL A 349 -10.92 -26.44 -1.45
N HIS A 350 -11.01 -26.35 -2.78
CA HIS A 350 -10.11 -25.48 -3.53
C HIS A 350 -10.51 -24.01 -3.37
N HIS A 351 -9.56 -23.14 -3.09
CA HIS A 351 -9.80 -21.72 -2.81
C HIS A 351 -10.56 -21.00 -3.93
N TYR A 352 -10.31 -21.36 -5.21
CA TYR A 352 -10.97 -20.76 -6.37
C TYR A 352 -12.47 -21.11 -6.40
N ASP A 353 -12.82 -22.39 -6.18
CA ASP A 353 -14.21 -22.85 -6.17
C ASP A 353 -14.98 -22.19 -5.02
N LEU A 354 -14.35 -22.08 -3.85
CA LEU A 354 -14.94 -21.35 -2.73
C LEU A 354 -15.22 -19.88 -3.10
N GLY A 355 -14.23 -19.18 -3.67
CA GLY A 355 -14.41 -17.79 -4.09
C GLY A 355 -15.53 -17.61 -5.11
N THR A 356 -15.65 -18.51 -6.08
CA THR A 356 -16.74 -18.50 -7.07
C THR A 356 -18.11 -18.65 -6.42
N LEU A 357 -18.25 -19.56 -5.45
CA LEU A 357 -19.52 -19.76 -4.73
C LEU A 357 -19.87 -18.60 -3.80
N LEU A 358 -18.86 -17.92 -3.25
CA LEU A 358 -19.06 -16.70 -2.44
C LEU A 358 -19.54 -15.54 -3.33
N ASP A 359 -18.95 -15.34 -4.50
CA ASP A 359 -19.37 -14.33 -5.47
C ASP A 359 -20.85 -14.50 -5.88
N GLN A 360 -21.30 -15.73 -6.14
CA GLN A 360 -22.71 -16.03 -6.41
C GLN A 360 -23.66 -15.66 -5.24
N GLN A 361 -23.10 -15.39 -4.06
CA GLN A 361 -23.83 -14.94 -2.89
C GLN A 361 -23.65 -13.43 -2.63
N GLY A 362 -23.01 -12.69 -3.56
CA GLY A 362 -22.77 -11.26 -3.45
C GLY A 362 -21.55 -10.90 -2.59
N ILE A 363 -20.71 -11.89 -2.26
CA ILE A 363 -19.56 -11.70 -1.35
C ILE A 363 -18.27 -11.70 -2.16
N ALA A 364 -17.62 -10.55 -2.25
CA ALA A 364 -16.37 -10.35 -2.97
C ALA A 364 -15.17 -10.62 -2.06
N VAL A 365 -14.48 -11.73 -2.29
CA VAL A 365 -13.20 -12.10 -1.67
C VAL A 365 -12.13 -12.31 -2.74
N ARG A 366 -10.87 -12.39 -2.35
CA ARG A 366 -9.79 -12.73 -3.28
C ARG A 366 -9.31 -14.16 -3.06
N THR A 367 -8.93 -14.84 -4.15
CA THR A 367 -8.38 -16.20 -4.09
C THR A 367 -7.01 -16.28 -4.79
N GLY A 368 -6.21 -17.29 -4.43
CA GLY A 368 -4.91 -17.56 -5.02
C GLY A 368 -3.73 -17.14 -4.14
N HIS A 369 -2.60 -16.80 -4.76
CA HIS A 369 -1.34 -16.50 -4.04
C HIS A 369 -1.15 -15.01 -3.69
N HIS A 370 -2.10 -14.13 -3.98
CA HIS A 370 -2.14 -12.71 -3.59
C HIS A 370 -0.86 -11.91 -3.93
N CYS A 371 -0.16 -12.30 -5.02
CA CYS A 371 1.15 -11.78 -5.40
C CYS A 371 2.24 -11.98 -4.33
N THR A 372 2.17 -13.07 -3.56
CA THR A 372 3.14 -13.50 -2.54
C THR A 372 3.43 -15.00 -2.69
N GLN A 373 3.74 -15.46 -3.89
CA GLN A 373 3.92 -16.89 -4.17
C GLN A 373 4.95 -17.56 -3.26
N PRO A 374 6.14 -16.97 -2.97
CA PRO A 374 7.10 -17.58 -2.03
C PRO A 374 6.53 -17.77 -0.61
N LEU A 375 5.59 -16.93 -0.20
CA LEU A 375 4.91 -17.06 1.09
C LEU A 375 3.93 -18.25 1.08
N MET A 376 3.25 -18.51 -0.05
CA MET A 376 2.39 -19.70 -0.19
C MET A 376 3.22 -20.98 -0.11
N ASP A 377 4.38 -21.00 -0.78
CA ASP A 377 5.33 -22.13 -0.73
C ASP A 377 5.82 -22.36 0.71
N ARG A 378 6.12 -21.28 1.46
CA ARG A 378 6.52 -21.36 2.88
C ARG A 378 5.46 -22.03 3.77
N PHE A 379 4.17 -21.79 3.51
CA PHE A 379 3.06 -22.39 4.25
C PHE A 379 2.55 -23.71 3.65
N GLY A 380 3.14 -24.19 2.56
CA GLY A 380 2.77 -25.44 1.89
C GLY A 380 1.35 -25.43 1.33
N VAL A 381 0.90 -24.28 0.78
CA VAL A 381 -0.43 -24.11 0.20
C VAL A 381 -0.32 -23.56 -1.23
N SER A 382 -1.21 -24.01 -2.14
CA SER A 382 -1.26 -23.51 -3.52
C SER A 382 -1.86 -22.11 -3.64
N GLY A 383 -2.56 -21.66 -2.61
CA GLY A 383 -3.24 -20.39 -2.51
C GLY A 383 -4.22 -20.38 -1.34
N THR A 384 -4.79 -19.24 -1.04
CA THR A 384 -5.78 -19.07 0.03
C THR A 384 -7.01 -18.34 -0.48
N THR A 385 -8.11 -18.43 0.24
CA THR A 385 -9.19 -17.44 0.19
C THR A 385 -8.85 -16.34 1.19
N ARG A 386 -8.86 -15.07 0.74
CA ARG A 386 -8.55 -13.92 1.57
C ARG A 386 -9.74 -12.99 1.68
N ALA A 387 -10.22 -12.73 2.88
CA ALA A 387 -11.12 -11.64 3.21
C ALA A 387 -10.32 -10.48 3.80
N SER A 388 -10.60 -9.25 3.36
CA SER A 388 -9.95 -8.04 3.85
C SER A 388 -10.96 -6.91 4.04
N PHE A 389 -10.95 -6.34 5.22
CA PHE A 389 -11.96 -5.40 5.71
C PHE A 389 -11.45 -3.96 5.61
N ALA A 390 -12.38 -3.01 5.65
CA ALA A 390 -12.12 -1.59 5.74
C ALA A 390 -13.10 -0.95 6.73
N CYS A 391 -12.89 0.30 7.06
CA CYS A 391 -13.67 1.04 8.04
C CYS A 391 -15.19 1.07 7.77
N PHE A 392 -15.63 0.78 6.56
CA PHE A 392 -17.05 0.74 6.17
C PHE A 392 -17.70 -0.65 6.27
N ASN A 393 -16.95 -1.71 6.57
CA ASN A 393 -17.53 -3.05 6.73
C ASN A 393 -18.24 -3.19 8.09
N THR A 394 -19.17 -4.13 8.20
CA THR A 394 -19.97 -4.36 9.42
C THR A 394 -19.86 -5.79 9.92
N THR A 395 -20.27 -6.02 11.17
CA THR A 395 -20.30 -7.37 11.76
C THR A 395 -21.26 -8.28 11.01
N GLU A 396 -22.41 -7.76 10.54
CA GLU A 396 -23.40 -8.50 9.77
C GLU A 396 -22.82 -8.99 8.43
N GLU A 397 -21.91 -8.23 7.82
CA GLU A 397 -21.19 -8.66 6.62
C GLU A 397 -20.23 -9.81 6.92
N MET A 398 -19.61 -9.82 8.10
CA MET A 398 -18.77 -10.95 8.55
C MET A 398 -19.61 -12.19 8.79
N ASP A 399 -20.77 -12.06 9.43
CA ASP A 399 -21.71 -13.18 9.64
C ASP A 399 -22.23 -13.73 8.30
N ALA A 400 -22.56 -12.85 7.35
CA ALA A 400 -22.97 -13.23 6.01
C ALA A 400 -21.86 -14.03 5.29
N MET A 401 -20.60 -13.58 5.38
CA MET A 401 -19.44 -14.30 4.81
C MET A 401 -19.32 -15.70 5.43
N VAL A 402 -19.35 -15.82 6.75
CA VAL A 402 -19.21 -17.11 7.46
C VAL A 402 -20.36 -18.06 7.07
N ALA A 403 -21.59 -17.58 7.02
CA ALA A 403 -22.74 -18.36 6.59
C ALA A 403 -22.60 -18.85 5.13
N ALA A 404 -22.11 -17.98 4.25
CA ALA A 404 -21.86 -18.33 2.86
C ALA A 404 -20.73 -19.36 2.70
N VAL A 405 -19.64 -19.26 3.48
CA VAL A 405 -18.57 -20.27 3.52
C VAL A 405 -19.12 -21.63 3.96
N LYS A 406 -19.89 -21.67 5.06
CA LYS A 406 -20.54 -22.91 5.53
C LYS A 406 -21.45 -23.55 4.47
N LYS A 407 -22.19 -22.73 3.73
CA LYS A 407 -23.05 -23.18 2.62
C LYS A 407 -22.23 -23.70 1.45
N ALA A 408 -21.19 -23.00 1.03
CA ALA A 408 -20.32 -23.39 -0.07
C ALA A 408 -19.62 -24.73 0.19
N ILE A 409 -19.14 -24.97 1.41
CA ILE A 409 -18.52 -26.24 1.81
C ILE A 409 -19.49 -27.41 1.60
N LYS A 410 -20.78 -27.26 1.98
CA LYS A 410 -21.80 -28.31 1.76
C LYS A 410 -22.07 -28.62 0.31
N MET A 411 -21.72 -27.71 -0.61
CA MET A 411 -21.89 -27.91 -2.06
C MET A 411 -20.64 -28.51 -2.70
N LEU A 412 -19.47 -28.37 -2.05
CA LEU A 412 -18.16 -28.80 -2.58
C LEU A 412 -17.72 -30.14 -1.99
N ARG A 413 -18.33 -30.60 -0.91
CA ARG A 413 -18.16 -31.93 -0.27
C ARG A 413 -19.38 -32.81 -0.56
#